data_11673de1725d6a0a1a51a2e0c634af8c
#
_entry.id   11673de1725d6a0a1a51a2e0c634af8c
#
_cell.length_a   1.000
_cell.length_b   1.000
_cell.length_c   1.000
_cell.angle_alpha   90.00
_cell.angle_beta   90.00
_cell.angle_gamma   90.00
#
_symmetry.space_group_name_H-M   'P 1'
#
loop_
_entity.id
_entity.type
_entity.pdbx_description
1 polymer ?
#
loop_
_entity_poly.entity_id
_entity_poly.type
_entity_poly.pdbx_seq_one_letter_code
_entity_poly.pdbx_strand_id
1 'polypeptide(L)'
;EQFHLEIQNLYAALAQPTEKLTVSYPISDGKGAEKRPSFVIGRIARLLPSISVETESVDKEYRLSARTTALEYAGEQIGGALWQYFEKQGDAKSALEAMRAASHYTRGRLSPGAVRALYGDAVTLSASRMDKARSCHFAYFMRYGLRAKERTGAGFDAPQIGTFVHDVMENTLRAAKERGGLHALSEEALHELVRASIEAYIDRVLPDLNEKSARFQYLFRRLCAAVDRIMDEVSEELKSSDFEPLAFELAFGADGQLPAITIREKNGTARVVGKVDRVDGWLHNGKLYLRVVDYKTGKKSFDLAELRYGLGLQMLLYLFTLKEEGRALFGGQEIVPAGILYTPAREPMLRCARDTAPEKIEKARKKELRRSGMVLEDPAVLQAMEHSTLTSPCYLPIAVKKDGAVTGSLASAEQLGKLSKYVDRLLHEITQEVFAGNIDADPYARTPQQSACTYCEFASACHFENGCGSDRMEYIKATKNDEFWQYIDEVNGKEARSDG
;
A
#
# COMPACT_ATOMS: atom_id res chain seq x y z
N GLU A 1 11.16 -33.09 -13.94
CA GLU A 1 12.42 -32.33 -13.96
C GLU A 1 12.61 -31.50 -12.67
N GLN A 2 11.68 -30.63 -12.30
CA GLN A 2 11.79 -29.77 -11.12
C GLN A 2 12.00 -30.56 -9.82
N PHE A 3 11.27 -31.65 -9.62
CA PHE A 3 11.41 -32.50 -8.43
C PHE A 3 12.80 -33.15 -8.34
N HIS A 4 13.41 -33.58 -9.44
CA HIS A 4 14.75 -34.12 -9.45
C HIS A 4 15.81 -33.06 -9.14
N LEU A 5 15.63 -31.84 -9.63
CA LEU A 5 16.50 -30.71 -9.33
C LEU A 5 16.46 -30.35 -7.83
N GLU A 6 15.27 -30.35 -7.22
CA GLU A 6 15.10 -30.10 -5.78
C GLU A 6 15.80 -31.20 -4.93
N ILE A 7 15.67 -32.48 -5.32
CA ILE A 7 16.37 -33.57 -4.67
C ILE A 7 17.90 -33.42 -4.79
N GLN A 8 18.38 -33.02 -5.96
CA GLN A 8 19.82 -32.81 -6.20
C GLN A 8 20.35 -31.65 -5.35
N ASN A 9 19.62 -30.53 -5.28
CA ASN A 9 19.97 -29.40 -4.43
C ASN A 9 20.00 -29.79 -2.94
N LEU A 10 19.01 -30.57 -2.51
CA LEU A 10 18.93 -31.07 -1.16
C LEU A 10 20.13 -32.01 -0.83
N TYR A 11 20.45 -32.93 -1.73
CA TYR A 11 21.63 -33.79 -1.58
C TYR A 11 22.90 -32.96 -1.48
N ALA A 12 23.09 -31.98 -2.35
CA ALA A 12 24.25 -31.10 -2.30
C ALA A 12 24.35 -30.36 -0.96
N ALA A 13 23.24 -29.85 -0.44
CA ALA A 13 23.19 -29.13 0.84
C ALA A 13 23.54 -30.06 2.01
N LEU A 14 23.00 -31.29 2.04
CA LEU A 14 23.26 -32.26 3.10
C LEU A 14 24.69 -32.84 3.04
N ALA A 15 25.34 -32.84 1.89
CA ALA A 15 26.71 -33.36 1.69
C ALA A 15 27.80 -32.32 1.96
N GLN A 16 27.48 -31.03 2.15
CA GLN A 16 28.47 -29.98 2.39
C GLN A 16 29.15 -30.03 3.79
N PRO A 17 28.44 -30.34 4.90
CA PRO A 17 29.07 -30.35 6.22
C PRO A 17 30.19 -31.39 6.34
N THR A 18 31.33 -30.97 6.91
CA THR A 18 32.51 -31.85 7.07
C THR A 18 32.65 -32.42 8.47
N GLU A 19 32.00 -31.80 9.48
CA GLU A 19 32.14 -32.24 10.88
C GLU A 19 30.78 -32.58 11.50
N LYS A 20 29.79 -31.68 11.38
CA LYS A 20 28.48 -31.84 12.03
C LYS A 20 27.37 -31.36 11.14
N LEU A 21 26.28 -32.12 11.05
CA LEU A 21 25.02 -31.74 10.39
C LEU A 21 23.90 -31.79 11.42
N THR A 22 23.20 -30.67 11.55
CA THR A 22 21.96 -30.59 12.33
C THR A 22 20.81 -30.30 11.36
N VAL A 23 19.75 -31.09 11.42
CA VAL A 23 18.55 -30.93 10.62
C VAL A 23 17.37 -30.70 11.55
N SER A 24 16.64 -29.58 11.36
CA SER A 24 15.48 -29.24 12.18
C SER A 24 14.24 -28.98 11.31
N TYR A 25 13.09 -29.13 11.91
CA TYR A 25 11.82 -28.74 11.30
C TYR A 25 10.84 -28.22 12.36
N PRO A 26 9.99 -27.24 12.01
CA PRO A 26 8.97 -26.76 12.93
C PRO A 26 7.82 -27.78 13.02
N ILE A 27 7.33 -28.06 14.23
CA ILE A 27 6.15 -28.91 14.46
C ILE A 27 4.83 -28.15 14.29
N SER A 28 4.87 -26.82 14.32
CA SER A 28 3.73 -25.94 14.05
C SER A 28 4.17 -24.69 13.32
N ASP A 29 3.21 -24.00 12.68
CA ASP A 29 3.46 -22.66 12.16
C ASP A 29 3.19 -21.59 13.24
N GLY A 30 3.49 -20.31 12.91
CA GLY A 30 3.26 -19.20 13.83
C GLY A 30 1.79 -18.96 14.22
N LYS A 31 0.84 -19.73 13.64
CA LYS A 31 -0.58 -19.73 13.98
C LYS A 31 -1.01 -20.94 14.80
N GLY A 32 -0.07 -21.82 15.15
CA GLY A 32 -0.33 -23.06 15.89
C GLY A 32 -0.86 -24.23 15.04
N ALA A 33 -0.92 -24.08 13.71
CA ALA A 33 -1.28 -25.20 12.84
C ALA A 33 -0.13 -26.21 12.76
N GLU A 34 -0.45 -27.49 12.95
CA GLU A 34 0.53 -28.58 12.89
C GLU A 34 1.22 -28.65 11.54
N LYS A 35 2.55 -28.77 11.55
CA LYS A 35 3.38 -29.03 10.36
C LYS A 35 3.96 -30.41 10.41
N ARG A 36 3.85 -31.11 9.29
CA ARG A 36 4.44 -32.43 9.14
C ARG A 36 5.89 -32.33 8.69
N PRO A 37 6.77 -33.20 9.21
CA PRO A 37 8.16 -33.27 8.76
C PRO A 37 8.23 -33.60 7.26
N SER A 38 9.20 -33.05 6.57
CA SER A 38 9.53 -33.46 5.19
C SER A 38 9.87 -34.96 5.15
N PHE A 39 9.53 -35.62 4.04
CA PHE A 39 9.91 -37.00 3.79
C PHE A 39 11.41 -37.25 3.95
N VAL A 40 12.24 -36.23 3.79
CA VAL A 40 13.69 -36.24 3.96
C VAL A 40 14.07 -36.64 5.40
N ILE A 41 13.38 -36.11 6.40
CA ILE A 41 13.61 -36.42 7.81
C ILE A 41 13.45 -37.92 8.07
N GLY A 42 12.34 -38.50 7.59
CA GLY A 42 12.08 -39.94 7.69
C GLY A 42 13.09 -40.81 6.91
N ARG A 43 13.69 -40.26 5.85
CA ARG A 43 14.71 -40.94 5.08
C ARG A 43 16.08 -40.95 5.79
N ILE A 44 16.45 -39.79 6.37
CA ILE A 44 17.67 -39.68 7.22
C ILE A 44 17.57 -40.61 8.42
N ALA A 45 16.45 -40.60 9.15
CA ALA A 45 16.23 -41.47 10.31
C ALA A 45 16.32 -42.97 9.96
N ARG A 46 15.92 -43.39 8.75
CA ARG A 46 16.06 -44.78 8.27
C ARG A 46 17.49 -45.13 7.89
N LEU A 47 18.23 -44.19 7.31
CA LEU A 47 19.62 -44.40 6.92
C LEU A 47 20.57 -44.40 8.11
N LEU A 48 20.23 -43.65 9.15
CA LEU A 48 21.02 -43.46 10.35
C LEU A 48 20.16 -43.76 11.61
N PRO A 49 19.88 -45.04 11.90
CA PRO A 49 18.95 -45.43 12.98
C PRO A 49 19.42 -45.04 14.40
N SER A 50 20.69 -44.70 14.56
CA SER A 50 21.26 -44.25 15.85
C SER A 50 21.00 -42.77 16.16
N ILE A 51 20.40 -42.02 15.22
CA ILE A 51 20.07 -40.60 15.46
C ILE A 51 18.81 -40.54 16.32
N SER A 52 18.89 -39.86 17.45
CA SER A 52 17.73 -39.46 18.23
C SER A 52 17.11 -38.18 17.66
N VAL A 53 15.78 -38.17 17.60
CA VAL A 53 15.01 -36.91 17.33
C VAL A 53 14.81 -36.24 18.68
N GLU A 54 15.40 -35.06 18.81
CA GLU A 54 15.25 -34.24 20.00
C GLU A 54 14.18 -33.18 19.73
N THR A 55 13.29 -33.00 20.68
CA THR A 55 12.36 -31.84 20.65
C THR A 55 13.05 -30.71 21.40
N GLU A 56 13.08 -29.52 20.79
CA GLU A 56 13.61 -28.35 21.47
C GLU A 56 12.70 -28.05 22.68
N SER A 57 13.13 -28.54 23.84
CA SER A 57 12.56 -28.20 25.13
C SER A 57 13.45 -27.14 25.77
N VAL A 58 12.79 -26.15 26.36
CA VAL A 58 13.48 -25.17 27.21
C VAL A 58 14.04 -25.90 28.40
N ASP A 59 15.31 -26.34 28.29
CA ASP A 59 16.00 -27.03 29.37
C ASP A 59 16.28 -26.03 30.50
N LYS A 60 15.45 -26.08 31.54
CA LYS A 60 15.58 -25.21 32.72
C LYS A 60 16.95 -25.45 33.42
N GLU A 61 17.44 -26.71 33.46
CA GLU A 61 18.72 -27.04 34.09
C GLU A 61 19.87 -26.39 33.32
N TYR A 62 19.84 -26.41 32.01
CA TYR A 62 20.79 -25.70 31.16
C TYR A 62 20.79 -24.20 31.43
N ARG A 63 19.60 -23.57 31.47
CA ARG A 63 19.46 -22.13 31.76
C ARG A 63 19.93 -21.75 33.15
N LEU A 64 19.88 -22.67 34.12
CA LEU A 64 20.36 -22.47 35.48
C LEU A 64 21.83 -22.84 35.69
N SER A 65 22.48 -23.45 34.70
CA SER A 65 23.85 -23.96 34.80
C SER A 65 24.92 -22.87 34.94
N ALA A 66 24.63 -21.65 34.47
CA ALA A 66 25.52 -20.49 34.58
C ALA A 66 24.74 -19.27 35.07
N ARG A 67 25.44 -18.42 35.85
CA ARG A 67 24.82 -17.23 36.48
C ARG A 67 24.22 -16.30 35.48
N THR A 68 24.90 -16.00 34.38
CA THR A 68 24.40 -15.03 33.34
C THR A 68 23.11 -15.53 32.70
N THR A 69 23.09 -16.81 32.28
CA THR A 69 21.90 -17.41 31.68
C THR A 69 20.72 -17.53 32.66
N ALA A 70 21.02 -17.80 33.94
CA ALA A 70 20.05 -17.85 35.02
C ALA A 70 19.47 -16.44 35.29
N LEU A 71 20.26 -15.39 35.21
CA LEU A 71 19.81 -14.01 35.38
C LEU A 71 18.94 -13.56 34.19
N GLU A 72 19.30 -13.87 32.96
CA GLU A 72 18.47 -13.65 31.76
C GLU A 72 17.14 -14.39 31.90
N TYR A 73 17.18 -15.65 32.32
CA TYR A 73 15.96 -16.45 32.54
C TYR A 73 15.06 -15.86 33.63
N ALA A 74 15.65 -15.27 34.70
CA ALA A 74 14.89 -14.54 35.72
C ALA A 74 14.12 -13.35 35.12
N GLY A 75 14.65 -12.69 34.09
CA GLY A 75 14.01 -11.57 33.37
C GLY A 75 12.72 -11.95 32.64
N GLU A 76 12.53 -13.22 32.26
CA GLU A 76 11.29 -13.71 31.63
C GLU A 76 10.09 -13.71 32.61
N GLN A 77 10.37 -13.78 33.93
CA GLN A 77 9.34 -13.76 34.97
C GLN A 77 9.71 -12.80 36.09
N ILE A 78 9.57 -11.51 35.83
CA ILE A 78 9.84 -10.45 36.81
C ILE A 78 8.97 -10.66 38.05
N GLY A 79 9.61 -10.71 39.21
CA GLY A 79 8.95 -10.99 40.48
C GLY A 79 8.74 -12.50 40.78
N GLY A 80 9.13 -13.41 39.86
CA GLY A 80 9.11 -14.85 40.07
C GLY A 80 10.16 -15.35 41.08
N ALA A 81 10.17 -16.63 41.37
CA ALA A 81 11.04 -17.20 42.39
C ALA A 81 12.57 -16.99 42.12
N LEU A 82 12.97 -17.12 40.86
CA LEU A 82 14.36 -16.90 40.48
C LEU A 82 14.76 -15.43 40.53
N TRP A 83 13.81 -14.54 40.15
CA TRP A 83 13.98 -13.10 40.30
C TRP A 83 14.19 -12.71 41.78
N GLN A 84 13.35 -13.20 42.68
CA GLN A 84 13.44 -12.96 44.13
C GLN A 84 14.74 -13.52 44.71
N TYR A 85 15.23 -14.64 44.19
CA TYR A 85 16.54 -15.15 44.57
C TYR A 85 17.66 -14.17 44.28
N PHE A 86 17.70 -13.63 43.07
CA PHE A 86 18.72 -12.64 42.70
C PHE A 86 18.56 -11.30 43.45
N GLU A 87 17.34 -10.88 43.72
CA GLU A 87 17.09 -9.67 44.56
C GLU A 87 17.69 -9.85 45.97
N LYS A 88 17.59 -11.02 46.57
CA LYS A 88 18.16 -11.32 47.89
C LYS A 88 19.68 -11.37 47.89
N GLN A 89 20.31 -11.80 46.81
CA GLN A 89 21.77 -11.86 46.69
C GLN A 89 22.42 -10.45 46.64
N GLY A 90 21.71 -9.45 46.19
CA GLY A 90 22.13 -8.05 46.16
C GLY A 90 23.19 -7.68 45.10
N ASP A 91 23.91 -8.63 44.57
CA ASP A 91 24.98 -8.41 43.60
C ASP A 91 24.49 -8.26 42.13
N ALA A 92 23.23 -8.63 41.84
CA ALA A 92 22.58 -8.48 40.56
C ALA A 92 21.68 -7.24 40.48
N LYS A 93 21.69 -6.37 41.50
CA LYS A 93 20.72 -5.27 41.65
C LYS A 93 20.63 -4.38 40.39
N SER A 94 21.74 -3.95 39.85
CA SER A 94 21.77 -3.08 38.67
C SER A 94 21.19 -3.76 37.43
N ALA A 95 21.43 -5.06 37.25
CA ALA A 95 20.88 -5.83 36.14
C ALA A 95 19.35 -6.02 36.28
N LEU A 96 18.89 -6.32 37.48
CA LEU A 96 17.43 -6.44 37.76
C LEU A 96 16.71 -5.09 37.59
N GLU A 97 17.31 -4.00 38.04
CA GLU A 97 16.79 -2.64 37.83
C GLU A 97 16.72 -2.31 36.34
N ALA A 98 17.76 -2.64 35.58
CA ALA A 98 17.78 -2.44 34.11
C ALA A 98 16.69 -3.28 33.41
N MET A 99 16.54 -4.56 33.78
CA MET A 99 15.48 -5.43 33.25
C MET A 99 14.09 -4.92 33.60
N ARG A 100 13.88 -4.45 34.85
CA ARG A 100 12.61 -3.85 35.28
C ARG A 100 12.33 -2.55 34.50
N ALA A 101 13.31 -1.69 34.33
CA ALA A 101 13.18 -0.48 33.53
C ALA A 101 12.84 -0.82 32.05
N ALA A 102 13.51 -1.83 31.48
CA ALA A 102 13.23 -2.29 30.11
C ALA A 102 11.82 -2.87 29.94
N SER A 103 11.28 -3.57 30.97
CA SER A 103 9.90 -4.09 30.92
C SER A 103 8.81 -3.01 30.92
N HIS A 104 9.14 -1.82 31.37
CA HIS A 104 8.29 -0.64 31.36
C HIS A 104 8.72 0.39 30.31
N TYR A 105 9.56 -0.02 29.36
CA TYR A 105 10.01 0.86 28.30
C TYR A 105 8.82 1.42 27.52
N THR A 106 8.85 2.72 27.29
CA THR A 106 7.96 3.40 26.35
C THR A 106 8.78 4.25 25.44
N ARG A 107 8.38 4.37 24.18
CA ARG A 107 9.06 5.25 23.22
C ARG A 107 8.88 6.72 23.59
N GLY A 108 7.85 7.00 24.38
CA GLY A 108 7.54 8.34 24.84
C GLY A 108 6.94 9.22 23.72
N ARG A 109 7.03 10.52 23.94
CA ARG A 109 6.61 11.54 22.99
C ARG A 109 7.71 12.57 22.81
N LEU A 110 7.81 13.13 21.62
CA LEU A 110 8.70 14.27 21.37
C LEU A 110 8.21 15.49 22.16
N SER A 111 9.13 16.22 22.75
CA SER A 111 8.80 17.52 23.33
C SER A 111 8.34 18.51 22.25
N PRO A 112 7.52 19.53 22.59
CA PRO A 112 7.10 20.55 21.61
C PRO A 112 8.28 21.23 20.89
N GLY A 113 9.42 21.42 21.59
CA GLY A 113 10.64 21.95 20.99
C GLY A 113 11.25 21.00 19.97
N ALA A 114 11.29 19.68 20.25
CA ALA A 114 11.76 18.66 19.31
C ALA A 114 10.85 18.54 18.10
N VAL A 115 9.53 18.56 18.29
CA VAL A 115 8.55 18.57 17.19
C VAL A 115 8.79 19.74 16.25
N ARG A 116 8.96 20.96 16.81
CA ARG A 116 9.23 22.17 16.01
C ARG A 116 10.59 22.11 15.32
N ALA A 117 11.62 21.55 15.95
CA ALA A 117 12.93 21.37 15.33
C ALA A 117 12.91 20.38 14.16
N LEU A 118 12.11 19.32 14.25
CA LEU A 118 12.02 18.27 13.22
C LEU A 118 11.07 18.62 12.08
N TYR A 119 9.90 19.18 12.40
CA TYR A 119 8.81 19.39 11.45
C TYR A 119 8.55 20.85 11.11
N GLY A 120 9.09 21.81 11.88
CA GLY A 120 8.80 23.24 11.76
C GLY A 120 7.41 23.61 12.31
N ASP A 121 6.96 24.82 11.99
CA ASP A 121 5.61 25.30 12.34
C ASP A 121 4.54 24.86 11.32
N ALA A 122 4.99 24.36 10.16
CA ALA A 122 4.13 23.83 9.11
C ALA A 122 4.71 22.56 8.49
N VAL A 123 3.92 21.50 8.46
CA VAL A 123 4.28 20.23 7.82
C VAL A 123 3.60 20.10 6.45
N THR A 124 4.32 19.60 5.47
CA THR A 124 3.74 19.22 4.18
C THR A 124 3.26 17.78 4.28
N LEU A 125 1.98 17.52 4.01
CA LEU A 125 1.38 16.19 3.97
C LEU A 125 1.09 15.80 2.52
N SER A 126 1.84 14.85 1.99
CA SER A 126 1.48 14.13 0.76
C SER A 126 0.71 12.85 1.11
N ALA A 127 0.07 12.22 0.13
CA ALA A 127 -0.62 10.95 0.32
C ALA A 127 0.26 9.88 0.99
N SER A 128 1.52 9.75 0.54
CA SER A 128 2.47 8.80 1.13
C SER A 128 2.86 9.15 2.57
N ARG A 129 2.89 10.44 2.93
CA ARG A 129 3.14 10.87 4.31
C ARG A 129 1.95 10.55 5.21
N MET A 130 0.73 10.77 4.73
CA MET A 130 -0.49 10.42 5.46
C MET A 130 -0.60 8.91 5.68
N ASP A 131 -0.42 8.12 4.62
CA ASP A 131 -0.41 6.65 4.73
C ASP A 131 0.69 6.18 5.71
N LYS A 132 1.88 6.79 5.69
CA LYS A 132 2.95 6.42 6.62
C LYS A 132 2.60 6.80 8.06
N ALA A 133 2.00 7.97 8.31
CA ALA A 133 1.55 8.39 9.64
C ALA A 133 0.51 7.44 10.22
N ARG A 134 -0.45 7.01 9.39
CA ARG A 134 -1.49 6.05 9.79
C ARG A 134 -1.01 4.59 9.83
N SER A 135 0.10 4.28 9.15
CA SER A 135 0.62 2.92 9.15
C SER A 135 1.45 2.61 10.41
N CYS A 136 2.20 3.58 10.94
CA CYS A 136 2.99 3.46 12.15
C CYS A 136 3.64 4.82 12.46
N HIS A 137 3.41 5.38 13.66
CA HIS A 137 3.96 6.67 14.06
C HIS A 137 5.49 6.64 14.14
N PHE A 138 6.08 5.54 14.62
CA PHE A 138 7.53 5.40 14.65
C PHE A 138 8.15 5.42 13.24
N ALA A 139 7.55 4.73 12.28
CA ALA A 139 8.02 4.73 10.90
C ALA A 139 7.90 6.12 10.26
N TYR A 140 6.84 6.86 10.58
CA TYR A 140 6.69 8.26 10.16
C TYR A 140 7.78 9.14 10.75
N PHE A 141 8.05 9.03 12.05
CA PHE A 141 9.14 9.77 12.73
C PHE A 141 10.50 9.49 12.11
N MET A 142 10.84 8.21 11.89
CA MET A 142 12.09 7.83 11.24
C MET A 142 12.24 8.44 9.84
N ARG A 143 11.19 8.32 9.03
CA ARG A 143 11.22 8.74 7.62
C ARG A 143 11.20 10.25 7.44
N TYR A 144 10.31 10.94 8.16
CA TYR A 144 10.00 12.36 7.92
C TYR A 144 10.50 13.28 9.01
N GLY A 145 10.68 12.81 10.24
CA GLY A 145 11.34 13.52 11.33
C GLY A 145 12.85 13.43 11.18
N LEU A 146 13.40 12.25 11.33
CA LEU A 146 14.84 12.02 11.24
C LEU A 146 15.38 11.98 9.80
N ARG A 147 14.49 11.89 8.81
CA ARG A 147 14.83 11.77 7.37
C ARG A 147 15.74 10.57 7.07
N ALA A 148 15.62 9.51 7.86
CA ALA A 148 16.36 8.27 7.64
C ALA A 148 15.94 7.62 6.32
N LYS A 149 16.91 7.11 5.57
CA LYS A 149 16.71 6.46 4.28
C LYS A 149 17.57 5.21 4.21
N GLU A 150 17.02 4.15 3.66
CA GLU A 150 17.79 2.98 3.29
C GLU A 150 18.78 3.31 2.16
N ARG A 151 19.97 2.71 2.20
CA ARG A 151 20.91 2.81 1.08
C ARG A 151 20.43 1.90 -0.03
N THR A 152 19.93 2.49 -1.09
CA THR A 152 19.54 1.78 -2.30
C THR A 152 20.71 1.67 -3.26
N GLY A 153 20.95 0.47 -3.80
CA GLY A 153 21.89 0.28 -4.91
C GLY A 153 21.40 1.02 -6.16
N ALA A 154 22.33 1.42 -7.04
CA ALA A 154 21.97 1.95 -8.35
C ALA A 154 21.30 0.84 -9.18
N GLY A 155 20.04 1.02 -9.56
CA GLY A 155 19.28 0.07 -10.36
C GLY A 155 17.93 0.65 -10.78
N PHE A 156 17.32 0.06 -11.79
CA PHE A 156 15.97 0.44 -12.23
C PHE A 156 14.96 -0.33 -11.36
N ASP A 157 14.56 0.28 -10.27
CA ASP A 157 13.71 -0.31 -9.25
C ASP A 157 12.20 -0.06 -9.51
N ALA A 158 11.34 -0.60 -8.67
CA ALA A 158 9.89 -0.49 -8.83
C ALA A 158 9.38 0.96 -8.87
N PRO A 159 9.87 1.93 -8.08
CA PRO A 159 9.52 3.34 -8.22
C PRO A 159 9.91 3.93 -9.57
N GLN A 160 11.08 3.60 -10.11
CA GLN A 160 11.53 4.09 -11.42
C GLN A 160 10.69 3.51 -12.57
N ILE A 161 10.30 2.23 -12.47
CA ILE A 161 9.34 1.61 -13.38
C ILE A 161 8.01 2.37 -13.35
N GLY A 162 7.50 2.70 -12.16
CA GLY A 162 6.29 3.50 -12.00
C GLY A 162 6.39 4.85 -12.70
N THR A 163 7.48 5.59 -12.43
CA THR A 163 7.74 6.90 -13.05
C THR A 163 7.79 6.82 -14.58
N PHE A 164 8.46 5.81 -15.13
CA PHE A 164 8.50 5.59 -16.58
C PHE A 164 7.10 5.35 -17.18
N VAL A 165 6.32 4.47 -16.57
CA VAL A 165 4.98 4.13 -17.05
C VAL A 165 4.08 5.38 -17.02
N HIS A 166 4.06 6.13 -15.93
CA HIS A 166 3.27 7.36 -15.80
C HIS A 166 3.68 8.41 -16.84
N ASP A 167 4.98 8.64 -17.01
CA ASP A 167 5.50 9.62 -17.98
C ASP A 167 5.09 9.30 -19.42
N VAL A 168 5.25 8.04 -19.83
CA VAL A 168 4.86 7.62 -21.18
C VAL A 168 3.36 7.73 -21.39
N MET A 169 2.54 7.29 -20.42
CA MET A 169 1.10 7.37 -20.50
C MET A 169 0.60 8.82 -20.55
N GLU A 170 1.13 9.70 -19.69
CA GLU A 170 0.81 11.12 -19.68
C GLU A 170 1.09 11.76 -21.05
N ASN A 171 2.35 11.62 -21.55
CA ASN A 171 2.77 12.25 -22.79
C ASN A 171 1.97 11.73 -24.00
N THR A 172 1.71 10.42 -24.03
CA THR A 172 0.89 9.82 -25.09
C THR A 172 -0.55 10.37 -25.07
N LEU A 173 -1.19 10.44 -23.90
CA LEU A 173 -2.56 10.94 -23.79
C LEU A 173 -2.67 12.44 -24.06
N ARG A 174 -1.65 13.25 -23.68
CA ARG A 174 -1.58 14.67 -24.05
C ARG A 174 -1.50 14.84 -25.56
N ALA A 175 -0.58 14.11 -26.21
CA ALA A 175 -0.43 14.16 -27.65
C ALA A 175 -1.68 13.67 -28.39
N ALA A 176 -2.36 12.64 -27.85
CA ALA A 176 -3.64 12.17 -28.38
C ALA A 176 -4.74 13.26 -28.27
N LYS A 177 -4.80 13.95 -27.12
CA LYS A 177 -5.75 15.06 -26.92
C LYS A 177 -5.55 16.20 -27.92
N GLU A 178 -4.29 16.58 -28.20
CA GLU A 178 -3.96 17.61 -29.20
C GLU A 178 -4.35 17.20 -30.62
N ARG A 179 -4.44 15.89 -30.90
CA ARG A 179 -4.88 15.34 -32.20
C ARG A 179 -6.39 15.06 -32.28
N GLY A 180 -7.19 15.59 -31.36
CA GLY A 180 -8.64 15.45 -31.37
C GLY A 180 -9.16 14.31 -30.49
N GLY A 181 -8.33 13.77 -29.59
CA GLY A 181 -8.67 12.71 -28.64
C GLY A 181 -8.50 11.30 -29.20
N LEU A 182 -8.61 10.30 -28.31
CA LEU A 182 -8.40 8.89 -28.68
C LEU A 182 -9.44 8.36 -29.67
N HIS A 183 -10.65 8.91 -29.68
CA HIS A 183 -11.68 8.54 -30.65
C HIS A 183 -11.30 8.86 -32.11
N ALA A 184 -10.45 9.88 -32.33
CA ALA A 184 -10.00 10.28 -33.65
C ALA A 184 -8.76 9.51 -34.15
N LEU A 185 -8.13 8.69 -33.28
CA LEU A 185 -6.89 7.99 -33.60
C LEU A 185 -7.13 6.53 -34.01
N SER A 186 -6.41 6.11 -35.08
CA SER A 186 -6.26 4.68 -35.36
C SER A 186 -5.31 4.02 -34.36
N GLU A 187 -5.31 2.69 -34.33
CA GLU A 187 -4.40 1.90 -33.48
C GLU A 187 -2.93 2.18 -33.82
N GLU A 188 -2.61 2.23 -35.13
CA GLU A 188 -1.26 2.54 -35.59
C GLU A 188 -0.79 3.94 -35.15
N ALA A 189 -1.66 4.95 -35.23
CA ALA A 189 -1.36 6.30 -34.80
C ALA A 189 -1.16 6.40 -33.28
N LEU A 190 -1.90 5.60 -32.49
CA LEU A 190 -1.68 5.50 -31.06
C LEU A 190 -0.32 4.89 -30.74
N HIS A 191 0.04 3.77 -31.40
CA HIS A 191 1.35 3.11 -31.21
C HIS A 191 2.53 4.01 -31.64
N GLU A 192 2.34 4.87 -32.65
CA GLU A 192 3.33 5.89 -33.00
C GLU A 192 3.54 6.91 -31.87
N LEU A 193 2.45 7.36 -31.24
CA LEU A 193 2.55 8.27 -30.10
C LEU A 193 3.22 7.63 -28.88
N VAL A 194 2.91 6.37 -28.61
CA VAL A 194 3.57 5.60 -27.52
C VAL A 194 5.06 5.50 -27.78
N ARG A 195 5.46 5.12 -29.00
CA ARG A 195 6.88 5.02 -29.38
C ARG A 195 7.60 6.36 -29.22
N ALA A 196 7.02 7.44 -29.74
CA ALA A 196 7.60 8.77 -29.62
C ALA A 196 7.76 9.19 -28.13
N SER A 197 6.78 8.88 -27.27
CA SER A 197 6.86 9.15 -25.84
C SER A 197 7.95 8.33 -25.15
N ILE A 198 8.13 7.06 -25.51
CA ILE A 198 9.20 6.19 -25.02
C ILE A 198 10.57 6.72 -25.45
N GLU A 199 10.74 7.09 -26.71
CA GLU A 199 11.99 7.65 -27.24
C GLU A 199 12.36 8.95 -26.52
N ALA A 200 11.40 9.86 -26.34
CA ALA A 200 11.60 11.09 -25.59
C ALA A 200 12.01 10.84 -24.11
N TYR A 201 11.44 9.82 -23.48
CA TYR A 201 11.86 9.41 -22.13
C TYR A 201 13.31 8.88 -22.12
N ILE A 202 13.67 8.02 -23.08
CA ILE A 202 15.01 7.46 -23.17
C ILE A 202 16.03 8.58 -23.34
N ASP A 203 15.81 9.51 -24.27
CA ASP A 203 16.73 10.62 -24.54
C ASP A 203 16.94 11.52 -23.31
N ARG A 204 15.88 11.72 -22.53
CA ARG A 204 15.92 12.58 -21.34
C ARG A 204 16.48 11.90 -20.10
N VAL A 205 16.12 10.63 -19.84
CA VAL A 205 16.34 9.95 -18.54
C VAL A 205 17.35 8.81 -18.62
N LEU A 206 17.47 8.16 -19.79
CA LEU A 206 18.31 6.99 -20.01
C LEU A 206 19.20 7.12 -21.26
N PRO A 207 19.92 8.25 -21.44
CA PRO A 207 20.72 8.46 -22.66
C PRO A 207 21.83 7.41 -22.83
N ASP A 208 22.23 6.76 -21.74
CA ASP A 208 23.21 5.68 -21.69
C ASP A 208 22.60 4.27 -21.78
N LEU A 209 21.35 4.12 -22.26
CA LEU A 209 20.64 2.85 -22.34
C LEU A 209 21.43 1.76 -23.07
N ASN A 210 22.13 2.14 -24.16
CA ASN A 210 22.93 1.23 -24.96
C ASN A 210 24.19 0.72 -24.23
N GLU A 211 24.65 1.44 -23.20
CA GLU A 211 25.80 1.09 -22.38
C GLU A 211 25.42 0.21 -21.18
N LYS A 212 24.10 0.09 -20.88
CA LYS A 212 23.58 -0.77 -19.83
C LYS A 212 23.77 -2.25 -20.16
N SER A 213 23.74 -3.10 -19.13
CA SER A 213 23.85 -4.55 -19.30
C SER A 213 22.77 -5.10 -20.25
N ALA A 214 23.08 -6.17 -20.99
CA ALA A 214 22.14 -6.83 -21.88
C ALA A 214 20.84 -7.27 -21.15
N ARG A 215 20.95 -7.67 -19.86
CA ARG A 215 19.80 -7.98 -19.02
C ARG A 215 18.91 -6.76 -18.78
N PHE A 216 19.51 -5.60 -18.51
CA PHE A 216 18.76 -4.36 -18.33
C PHE A 216 18.03 -3.97 -19.61
N GLN A 217 18.72 -3.95 -20.75
CA GLN A 217 18.12 -3.63 -22.05
C GLN A 217 16.97 -4.58 -22.41
N TYR A 218 17.10 -5.88 -22.11
CA TYR A 218 16.05 -6.85 -22.34
C TYR A 218 14.81 -6.58 -21.46
N LEU A 219 15.01 -6.33 -20.16
CA LEU A 219 13.90 -6.03 -19.24
C LEU A 219 13.22 -4.71 -19.60
N PHE A 220 13.99 -3.69 -20.00
CA PHE A 220 13.45 -2.41 -20.43
C PHE A 220 12.62 -2.54 -21.72
N ARG A 221 13.08 -3.28 -22.72
CA ARG A 221 12.28 -3.58 -23.93
C ARG A 221 10.97 -4.31 -23.60
N ARG A 222 10.99 -5.23 -22.66
CA ARG A 222 9.75 -5.87 -22.18
C ARG A 222 8.81 -4.89 -21.51
N LEU A 223 9.34 -3.95 -20.75
CA LEU A 223 8.56 -2.89 -20.12
C LEU A 223 7.93 -1.96 -21.16
N CYS A 224 8.67 -1.55 -22.19
CA CYS A 224 8.12 -0.77 -23.32
C CYS A 224 6.95 -1.50 -23.99
N ALA A 225 7.11 -2.79 -24.31
CA ALA A 225 6.03 -3.59 -24.88
C ALA A 225 4.83 -3.78 -23.93
N ALA A 226 5.04 -3.74 -22.61
CA ALA A 226 3.95 -3.78 -21.64
C ALA A 226 3.18 -2.45 -21.63
N VAL A 227 3.88 -1.31 -21.69
CA VAL A 227 3.25 0.02 -21.76
C VAL A 227 2.41 0.18 -23.01
N ASP A 228 2.87 -0.31 -24.15
CA ASP A 228 2.14 -0.30 -25.42
C ASP A 228 0.77 -1.00 -25.25
N ARG A 229 0.76 -2.22 -24.70
CA ARG A 229 -0.49 -2.96 -24.40
C ARG A 229 -1.37 -2.30 -23.35
N ILE A 230 -0.79 -1.62 -22.36
CA ILE A 230 -1.56 -0.86 -21.36
C ILE A 230 -2.25 0.32 -22.03
N MET A 231 -1.61 0.96 -22.99
CA MET A 231 -2.22 2.06 -23.74
C MET A 231 -3.35 1.61 -24.64
N ASP A 232 -3.28 0.42 -25.21
CA ASP A 232 -4.42 -0.20 -25.93
C ASP A 232 -5.63 -0.35 -25.03
N GLU A 233 -5.46 -0.93 -23.82
CA GLU A 233 -6.51 -1.09 -22.83
C GLU A 233 -7.13 0.25 -22.37
N VAL A 234 -6.29 1.27 -22.17
CA VAL A 234 -6.77 2.61 -21.80
C VAL A 234 -7.51 3.27 -22.96
N SER A 235 -7.05 3.05 -24.20
CA SER A 235 -7.72 3.53 -25.39
C SER A 235 -9.09 2.88 -25.58
N GLU A 236 -9.19 1.56 -25.41
CA GLU A 236 -10.48 0.83 -25.48
C GLU A 236 -11.44 1.34 -24.40
N GLU A 237 -10.98 1.51 -23.16
CA GLU A 237 -11.79 2.05 -22.07
C GLU A 237 -12.35 3.44 -22.43
N LEU A 238 -11.48 4.37 -22.83
CA LEU A 238 -11.88 5.74 -23.14
C LEU A 238 -12.77 5.82 -24.38
N LYS A 239 -12.57 4.97 -25.39
CA LYS A 239 -13.46 4.86 -26.56
C LYS A 239 -14.84 4.30 -26.20
N SER A 240 -14.97 3.59 -25.08
CA SER A 240 -16.26 3.08 -24.58
C SER A 240 -16.88 3.98 -23.50
N SER A 241 -16.43 5.20 -23.36
CA SER A 241 -16.83 6.15 -22.31
C SER A 241 -17.16 7.52 -22.91
N ASP A 242 -18.12 8.22 -22.32
CA ASP A 242 -18.37 9.66 -22.58
C ASP A 242 -17.48 10.56 -21.72
N PHE A 243 -16.73 9.98 -20.76
CA PHE A 243 -15.77 10.73 -19.98
C PHE A 243 -14.49 10.94 -20.78
N GLU A 244 -14.09 12.19 -20.90
CA GLU A 244 -12.88 12.59 -21.61
C GLU A 244 -11.78 13.03 -20.63
N PRO A 245 -10.49 12.76 -20.91
CA PRO A 245 -9.38 13.27 -20.13
C PRO A 245 -9.31 14.80 -20.19
N LEU A 246 -9.50 15.46 -19.05
CA LEU A 246 -9.46 16.93 -18.93
C LEU A 246 -8.09 17.42 -18.48
N ALA A 247 -7.45 16.73 -17.52
CA ALA A 247 -6.16 17.11 -16.98
C ALA A 247 -5.27 15.87 -16.70
N PHE A 248 -3.96 16.08 -16.80
CA PHE A 248 -2.93 15.11 -16.53
C PHE A 248 -1.91 15.70 -15.55
N GLU A 249 -1.41 14.91 -14.63
CA GLU A 249 -0.41 15.31 -13.65
C GLU A 249 -0.78 16.62 -12.95
N LEU A 250 -2.11 16.77 -12.64
CA LEU A 250 -2.66 17.96 -12.04
C LEU A 250 -2.16 18.10 -10.61
N ALA A 251 -1.32 19.09 -10.36
CA ALA A 251 -0.73 19.33 -9.06
C ALA A 251 -1.56 20.33 -8.23
N PHE A 252 -1.65 20.06 -6.94
CA PHE A 252 -2.08 21.03 -5.94
C PHE A 252 -1.00 21.20 -4.88
N GLY A 253 -0.78 22.46 -4.49
CA GLY A 253 0.34 22.87 -3.66
C GLY A 253 0.83 24.26 -4.02
N ALA A 254 1.99 24.66 -3.47
CA ALA A 254 2.52 26.01 -3.69
C ALA A 254 2.77 26.36 -5.16
N ASP A 255 3.24 25.37 -5.93
CA ASP A 255 3.55 25.52 -7.37
C ASP A 255 2.55 24.78 -8.27
N GLY A 256 1.41 24.35 -7.70
CA GLY A 256 0.35 23.61 -8.42
C GLY A 256 -0.68 24.52 -9.09
N GLN A 257 -1.46 23.93 -10.01
CA GLN A 257 -2.60 24.60 -10.63
C GLN A 257 -3.75 24.85 -9.64
N LEU A 258 -3.79 24.08 -8.56
CA LEU A 258 -4.73 24.24 -7.45
C LEU A 258 -3.98 24.57 -6.15
N PRO A 259 -4.59 25.31 -5.22
CA PRO A 259 -3.97 25.64 -3.93
C PRO A 259 -3.79 24.40 -3.06
N ALA A 260 -2.83 24.46 -2.13
CA ALA A 260 -2.69 23.44 -1.09
C ALA A 260 -3.86 23.55 -0.10
N ILE A 261 -4.43 22.41 0.28
CA ILE A 261 -5.40 22.38 1.39
C ILE A 261 -4.62 22.70 2.68
N THR A 262 -5.07 23.69 3.42
CA THR A 262 -4.41 24.13 4.65
C THR A 262 -5.23 23.75 5.87
N ILE A 263 -4.69 22.82 6.66
CA ILE A 263 -5.25 22.38 7.94
C ILE A 263 -4.55 23.15 9.06
N ARG A 264 -5.32 23.89 9.85
CA ARG A 264 -4.80 24.68 10.97
C ARG A 264 -5.21 24.05 12.28
N GLU A 265 -4.21 23.68 13.09
CA GLU A 265 -4.38 23.17 14.42
C GLU A 265 -3.71 24.08 15.45
N LYS A 266 -4.08 23.92 16.72
CA LYS A 266 -3.53 24.74 17.81
C LYS A 266 -2.00 24.70 17.88
N ASN A 267 -1.40 23.56 17.54
CA ASN A 267 0.03 23.30 17.72
C ASN A 267 0.83 23.44 16.41
N GLY A 268 0.17 23.62 15.27
CA GLY A 268 0.86 23.75 13.98
C GLY A 268 -0.10 23.70 12.79
N THR A 269 0.49 23.81 11.61
CA THR A 269 -0.28 23.82 10.35
C THR A 269 0.18 22.68 9.45
N ALA A 270 -0.76 21.99 8.80
CA ALA A 270 -0.43 21.08 7.71
C ALA A 270 -0.85 21.68 6.37
N ARG A 271 -0.01 21.51 5.35
CA ARG A 271 -0.30 21.81 3.96
C ARG A 271 -0.37 20.51 3.20
N VAL A 272 -1.57 20.14 2.77
CA VAL A 272 -1.77 18.93 1.99
C VAL A 272 -1.46 19.24 0.54
N VAL A 273 -0.58 18.45 -0.05
CA VAL A 273 -0.13 18.58 -1.43
C VAL A 273 -0.27 17.24 -2.14
N GLY A 274 -0.46 17.30 -3.45
CA GLY A 274 -0.58 16.09 -4.24
C GLY A 274 -0.49 16.35 -5.72
N LYS A 275 -0.56 15.26 -6.47
CA LYS A 275 -0.54 15.27 -7.91
C LYS A 275 -1.45 14.15 -8.41
N VAL A 276 -2.41 14.50 -9.23
CA VAL A 276 -3.42 13.60 -9.78
C VAL A 276 -2.95 13.13 -11.15
N ASP A 277 -2.78 11.85 -11.35
CA ASP A 277 -2.28 11.32 -12.63
C ASP A 277 -3.17 11.72 -13.80
N ARG A 278 -4.49 11.48 -13.67
CA ARG A 278 -5.48 11.85 -14.68
C ARG A 278 -6.82 12.25 -14.06
N VAL A 279 -7.42 13.28 -14.58
CA VAL A 279 -8.80 13.71 -14.29
C VAL A 279 -9.61 13.59 -15.56
N ASP A 280 -10.66 12.78 -15.53
CA ASP A 280 -11.63 12.68 -16.63
C ASP A 280 -12.93 13.37 -16.24
N GLY A 281 -13.59 13.97 -17.21
CA GLY A 281 -14.84 14.69 -17.01
C GLY A 281 -15.89 14.40 -18.06
N TRP A 282 -17.14 14.48 -17.64
CA TRP A 282 -18.32 14.39 -18.47
C TRP A 282 -19.27 15.54 -18.15
N LEU A 283 -19.52 16.40 -19.16
CA LEU A 283 -20.44 17.53 -19.03
C LEU A 283 -21.86 17.07 -19.36
N HIS A 284 -22.75 17.09 -18.37
CA HIS A 284 -24.13 16.68 -18.54
C HIS A 284 -25.07 17.57 -17.74
N ASN A 285 -26.14 18.07 -18.40
CA ASN A 285 -27.14 18.94 -17.79
C ASN A 285 -26.55 20.15 -17.03
N GLY A 286 -25.49 20.76 -17.58
CA GLY A 286 -24.84 21.94 -17.00
C GLY A 286 -23.95 21.65 -15.80
N LYS A 287 -23.75 20.39 -15.43
CA LYS A 287 -22.86 19.93 -14.39
C LYS A 287 -21.70 19.14 -14.97
N LEU A 288 -20.51 19.32 -14.39
CA LEU A 288 -19.31 18.57 -14.77
C LEU A 288 -19.07 17.42 -13.79
N TYR A 289 -19.31 16.21 -14.23
CA TYR A 289 -19.00 15.00 -13.47
C TYR A 289 -17.53 14.67 -13.63
N LEU A 290 -16.78 14.59 -12.52
CA LEU A 290 -15.35 14.29 -12.52
C LEU A 290 -15.06 12.95 -11.88
N ARG A 291 -14.20 12.17 -12.55
CA ARG A 291 -13.55 11.00 -11.95
C ARG A 291 -12.03 11.20 -11.90
N VAL A 292 -11.43 10.74 -10.82
CA VAL A 292 -9.98 10.74 -10.63
C VAL A 292 -9.45 9.35 -10.96
N VAL A 293 -8.39 9.30 -11.75
CA VAL A 293 -7.74 8.05 -12.18
C VAL A 293 -6.28 8.09 -11.77
N ASP A 294 -5.81 6.98 -11.20
CA ASP A 294 -4.43 6.78 -10.76
C ASP A 294 -3.92 5.44 -11.31
N TYR A 295 -2.73 5.45 -11.90
CA TYR A 295 -2.13 4.28 -12.53
C TYR A 295 -1.27 3.49 -11.54
N LYS A 296 -1.53 2.20 -11.39
CA LYS A 296 -0.80 1.34 -10.45
C LYS A 296 -0.07 0.19 -11.12
N THR A 297 1.25 0.24 -11.11
CA THR A 297 2.11 -0.85 -11.59
C THR A 297 2.08 -2.08 -10.67
N GLY A 298 1.75 -1.91 -9.39
CA GLY A 298 1.50 -2.98 -8.43
C GLY A 298 0.02 -3.38 -8.31
N LYS A 299 -0.27 -4.42 -7.52
CA LYS A 299 -1.64 -4.74 -7.13
C LYS A 299 -2.10 -3.74 -6.06
N LYS A 300 -3.08 -2.92 -6.38
CA LYS A 300 -3.78 -2.03 -5.44
C LYS A 300 -5.27 -2.31 -5.52
N SER A 301 -5.90 -2.48 -4.37
CA SER A 301 -7.35 -2.54 -4.23
C SER A 301 -7.83 -1.36 -3.41
N PHE A 302 -9.01 -0.87 -3.72
CA PHE A 302 -9.73 0.03 -2.84
C PHE A 302 -10.40 -0.78 -1.73
N ASP A 303 -10.20 -0.40 -0.48
CA ASP A 303 -10.68 -1.15 0.67
C ASP A 303 -11.25 -0.22 1.75
N LEU A 304 -12.53 -0.36 2.01
CA LEU A 304 -13.24 0.41 3.02
C LEU A 304 -12.71 0.16 4.44
N ALA A 305 -12.16 -1.03 4.70
CA ALA A 305 -11.54 -1.31 5.98
C ALA A 305 -10.28 -0.47 6.18
N GLU A 306 -9.41 -0.35 5.16
CA GLU A 306 -8.24 0.54 5.22
C GLU A 306 -8.66 2.01 5.40
N LEU A 307 -9.68 2.45 4.64
CA LEU A 307 -10.20 3.81 4.70
C LEU A 307 -10.71 4.17 6.10
N ARG A 308 -11.38 3.24 6.79
CA ARG A 308 -11.83 3.42 8.17
C ARG A 308 -10.70 3.73 9.14
N TYR A 309 -9.48 3.26 8.86
CA TYR A 309 -8.29 3.54 9.67
C TYR A 309 -7.43 4.69 9.11
N GLY A 310 -7.92 5.42 8.13
CA GLY A 310 -7.25 6.57 7.54
C GLY A 310 -6.13 6.22 6.55
N LEU A 311 -6.16 5.00 6.00
CA LEU A 311 -5.23 4.54 4.97
C LEU A 311 -5.87 4.65 3.58
N GLY A 312 -5.06 4.89 2.55
CA GLY A 312 -5.53 4.95 1.17
C GLY A 312 -6.39 6.18 0.84
N LEU A 313 -6.21 7.29 1.56
CA LEU A 313 -7.00 8.53 1.39
C LEU A 313 -6.73 9.26 0.08
N GLN A 314 -5.63 8.97 -0.59
CA GLN A 314 -5.09 9.71 -1.74
C GLN A 314 -6.16 10.13 -2.76
N MET A 315 -6.87 9.17 -3.30
CA MET A 315 -7.80 9.40 -4.41
C MET A 315 -9.04 10.20 -3.99
N LEU A 316 -9.56 9.92 -2.79
CA LEU A 316 -10.70 10.66 -2.24
C LEU A 316 -10.34 12.10 -1.95
N LEU A 317 -9.16 12.32 -1.38
CA LEU A 317 -8.62 13.65 -1.16
C LEU A 317 -8.57 14.44 -2.47
N TYR A 318 -8.05 13.83 -3.54
CA TYR A 318 -7.98 14.47 -4.86
C TYR A 318 -9.35 14.80 -5.42
N LEU A 319 -10.28 13.84 -5.34
CA LEU A 319 -11.65 14.02 -5.81
C LEU A 319 -12.38 15.17 -5.08
N PHE A 320 -12.24 15.24 -3.76
CA PHE A 320 -12.90 16.26 -2.96
C PHE A 320 -12.21 17.63 -3.09
N THR A 321 -10.89 17.68 -3.23
CA THR A 321 -10.19 18.93 -3.57
C THR A 321 -10.66 19.51 -4.90
N LEU A 322 -10.80 18.65 -5.91
CA LEU A 322 -11.31 19.08 -7.22
C LEU A 322 -12.76 19.60 -7.14
N LYS A 323 -13.59 18.98 -6.30
CA LYS A 323 -14.96 19.47 -6.09
C LYS A 323 -14.98 20.87 -5.48
N GLU A 324 -14.15 21.15 -4.49
CA GLU A 324 -14.13 22.44 -3.77
C GLU A 324 -13.40 23.53 -4.59
N GLU A 325 -12.22 23.22 -5.13
CA GLU A 325 -11.29 24.20 -5.71
C GLU A 325 -11.22 24.17 -7.25
N GLY A 326 -11.73 23.10 -7.89
CA GLY A 326 -11.54 22.87 -9.31
C GLY A 326 -12.43 23.71 -10.24
N ARG A 327 -13.45 24.39 -9.71
CA ARG A 327 -14.46 25.08 -10.51
C ARG A 327 -13.88 26.11 -11.49
N ALA A 328 -12.93 26.90 -11.02
CA ALA A 328 -12.29 27.91 -11.86
C ALA A 328 -11.43 27.30 -12.98
N LEU A 329 -10.82 26.14 -12.71
CA LEU A 329 -9.95 25.43 -13.64
C LEU A 329 -10.76 24.80 -14.80
N PHE A 330 -11.99 24.38 -14.53
CA PHE A 330 -12.86 23.68 -15.50
C PHE A 330 -14.05 24.53 -15.99
N GLY A 331 -13.82 25.80 -16.28
CA GLY A 331 -14.78 26.66 -16.99
C GLY A 331 -15.98 27.15 -16.15
N GLY A 332 -15.88 27.06 -14.81
CA GLY A 332 -16.89 27.61 -13.91
C GLY A 332 -18.11 26.74 -13.65
N GLN A 333 -18.17 25.52 -14.24
CA GLN A 333 -19.27 24.59 -14.04
C GLN A 333 -19.30 24.05 -12.59
N GLU A 334 -20.50 23.66 -12.15
CA GLU A 334 -20.67 22.89 -10.91
C GLU A 334 -20.02 21.52 -11.05
N ILE A 335 -19.07 21.19 -10.16
CA ILE A 335 -18.37 19.89 -10.17
C ILE A 335 -19.11 18.89 -9.30
N VAL A 336 -19.40 17.73 -9.88
CA VAL A 336 -19.99 16.58 -9.19
C VAL A 336 -18.95 15.45 -9.12
N PRO A 337 -18.58 14.98 -7.92
CA PRO A 337 -17.73 13.81 -7.77
C PRO A 337 -18.40 12.56 -8.37
N ALA A 338 -17.80 11.99 -9.42
CA ALA A 338 -18.33 10.80 -10.07
C ALA A 338 -17.59 9.52 -9.62
N GLY A 339 -16.34 9.62 -9.15
CA GLY A 339 -15.64 8.47 -8.60
C GLY A 339 -14.13 8.55 -8.65
N ILE A 340 -13.55 7.52 -8.13
CA ILE A 340 -12.10 7.27 -8.12
C ILE A 340 -11.81 5.90 -8.69
N LEU A 341 -10.80 5.79 -9.55
CA LEU A 341 -10.42 4.54 -10.20
C LEU A 341 -8.90 4.31 -10.16
N TYR A 342 -8.48 3.20 -9.57
CA TYR A 342 -7.13 2.68 -9.73
C TYR A 342 -7.08 1.84 -11.00
N THR A 343 -6.33 2.27 -11.98
CA THR A 343 -6.15 1.57 -13.25
C THR A 343 -4.88 0.72 -13.18
N PRO A 344 -4.96 -0.61 -13.37
CA PRO A 344 -3.78 -1.47 -13.41
C PRO A 344 -2.88 -1.10 -14.61
N ALA A 345 -1.71 -0.56 -14.32
CA ALA A 345 -0.67 -0.22 -15.31
C ALA A 345 0.40 -1.32 -15.34
N ARG A 346 -0.01 -2.55 -15.56
CA ARG A 346 0.83 -3.76 -15.56
C ARG A 346 0.26 -4.84 -16.46
N GLU A 347 1.12 -5.70 -16.94
CA GLU A 347 0.69 -6.92 -17.61
C GLU A 347 0.30 -7.99 -16.56
N PRO A 348 -0.91 -8.56 -16.62
CA PRO A 348 -1.35 -9.56 -15.66
C PRO A 348 -0.67 -10.91 -15.93
N MET A 349 -0.20 -11.57 -14.89
CA MET A 349 0.25 -12.96 -14.95
C MET A 349 -0.92 -13.92 -14.76
N LEU A 350 -1.30 -14.61 -15.82
CA LEU A 350 -2.40 -15.58 -15.80
C LEU A 350 -1.87 -17.00 -15.60
N ARG A 351 -2.53 -17.75 -14.74
CA ARG A 351 -2.30 -19.20 -14.61
C ARG A 351 -3.39 -19.92 -15.38
N CYS A 352 -3.03 -20.55 -16.49
CA CYS A 352 -3.94 -21.34 -17.33
C CYS A 352 -3.29 -22.64 -17.77
N ALA A 353 -4.11 -23.64 -18.09
CA ALA A 353 -3.63 -24.87 -18.72
C ALA A 353 -3.15 -24.58 -20.15
N ARG A 354 -2.26 -25.43 -20.67
CA ARG A 354 -1.63 -25.23 -21.98
C ARG A 354 -2.63 -25.15 -23.14
N ASP A 355 -3.75 -25.83 -23.01
CA ASP A 355 -4.83 -25.99 -23.99
C ASP A 355 -6.04 -25.09 -23.69
N THR A 356 -5.89 -24.10 -22.83
CA THR A 356 -6.97 -23.15 -22.53
C THR A 356 -7.31 -22.33 -23.77
N ALA A 357 -8.60 -22.28 -24.12
CA ALA A 357 -9.09 -21.52 -25.27
C ALA A 357 -8.77 -20.02 -25.16
N PRO A 358 -8.36 -19.35 -26.26
CA PRO A 358 -7.96 -17.93 -26.25
C PRO A 358 -9.01 -16.99 -25.63
N GLU A 359 -10.29 -17.23 -25.88
CA GLU A 359 -11.39 -16.41 -25.33
C GLU A 359 -11.45 -16.49 -23.80
N LYS A 360 -11.12 -17.66 -23.20
CA LYS A 360 -11.06 -17.81 -21.74
C LYS A 360 -9.87 -17.09 -21.16
N ILE A 361 -8.74 -17.09 -21.85
CA ILE A 361 -7.54 -16.36 -21.46
C ILE A 361 -7.83 -14.85 -21.49
N GLU A 362 -8.45 -14.36 -22.56
CA GLU A 362 -8.79 -12.94 -22.68
C GLU A 362 -9.82 -12.50 -21.62
N LYS A 363 -10.82 -13.32 -21.35
CA LYS A 363 -11.78 -13.06 -20.26
C LYS A 363 -11.10 -13.00 -18.88
N ALA A 364 -10.14 -13.89 -18.63
CA ALA A 364 -9.35 -13.88 -17.39
C ALA A 364 -8.45 -12.63 -17.32
N ARG A 365 -7.85 -12.21 -18.44
CA ARG A 365 -7.04 -11.01 -18.58
C ARG A 365 -7.87 -9.76 -18.25
N LYS A 366 -9.02 -9.58 -18.88
CA LYS A 366 -9.93 -8.44 -18.62
C LYS A 366 -10.39 -8.41 -17.16
N LYS A 367 -10.62 -9.57 -16.53
CA LYS A 367 -10.95 -9.64 -15.10
C LYS A 367 -9.82 -9.17 -14.20
N GLU A 368 -8.55 -9.51 -14.49
CA GLU A 368 -7.37 -9.07 -13.73
C GLU A 368 -7.03 -7.59 -13.96
N LEU A 369 -7.46 -7.03 -15.09
CA LEU A 369 -7.28 -5.62 -15.44
C LEU A 369 -8.47 -4.74 -15.04
N ARG A 370 -9.52 -5.31 -14.44
CA ARG A 370 -10.64 -4.53 -13.91
C ARG A 370 -10.15 -3.48 -12.93
N ARG A 371 -10.67 -2.26 -13.06
CA ARG A 371 -10.33 -1.14 -12.19
C ARG A 371 -10.80 -1.42 -10.77
N SER A 372 -10.11 -0.87 -9.79
CA SER A 372 -10.51 -0.88 -8.39
C SER A 372 -10.80 0.57 -7.96
N GLY A 373 -11.79 0.80 -7.13
CA GLY A 373 -12.14 2.16 -6.73
C GLY A 373 -13.56 2.23 -6.19
N MET A 374 -14.16 3.41 -6.28
CA MET A 374 -15.55 3.68 -5.89
C MET A 374 -16.15 4.63 -6.92
N VAL A 375 -17.36 4.37 -7.36
CA VAL A 375 -18.07 5.18 -8.36
C VAL A 375 -19.43 5.62 -7.83
N LEU A 376 -19.92 6.74 -8.36
CA LEU A 376 -21.23 7.29 -8.01
C LEU A 376 -22.34 6.32 -8.43
N GLU A 377 -23.27 6.06 -7.53
CA GLU A 377 -24.45 5.24 -7.76
C GLU A 377 -25.53 6.06 -8.51
N ASP A 378 -25.26 6.30 -9.78
CA ASP A 378 -26.17 6.97 -10.71
C ASP A 378 -26.13 6.25 -12.07
N PRO A 379 -27.26 5.71 -12.55
CA PRO A 379 -27.29 4.93 -13.78
C PRO A 379 -26.78 5.69 -15.01
N ALA A 380 -27.06 6.99 -15.14
CA ALA A 380 -26.61 7.79 -16.26
C ALA A 380 -25.08 8.01 -16.20
N VAL A 381 -24.54 8.26 -15.00
CA VAL A 381 -23.10 8.41 -14.78
C VAL A 381 -22.35 7.10 -15.05
N LEU A 382 -22.90 5.98 -14.57
CA LEU A 382 -22.30 4.65 -14.80
C LEU A 382 -22.28 4.29 -16.30
N GLN A 383 -23.36 4.58 -17.01
CA GLN A 383 -23.45 4.36 -18.46
C GLN A 383 -22.51 5.29 -19.25
N ALA A 384 -22.37 6.54 -18.83
CA ALA A 384 -21.41 7.47 -19.42
C ALA A 384 -19.95 7.05 -19.13
N MET A 385 -19.66 6.44 -17.97
CA MET A 385 -18.33 5.93 -17.65
C MET A 385 -17.94 4.73 -18.49
N GLU A 386 -18.90 3.84 -18.82
CA GLU A 386 -18.69 2.66 -19.64
C GLU A 386 -20.02 2.26 -20.31
N HIS A 387 -20.10 2.39 -21.63
CA HIS A 387 -21.34 2.17 -22.40
C HIS A 387 -21.95 0.77 -22.20
N SER A 388 -21.12 -0.24 -21.90
CA SER A 388 -21.55 -1.61 -21.65
C SER A 388 -21.96 -1.91 -20.20
N THR A 389 -21.97 -0.91 -19.31
CA THR A 389 -22.17 -1.05 -17.86
C THR A 389 -23.39 -1.91 -17.50
N LEU A 390 -24.53 -1.64 -18.12
CA LEU A 390 -25.80 -2.33 -17.79
C LEU A 390 -25.90 -3.75 -18.36
N THR A 391 -24.99 -4.17 -19.24
CA THR A 391 -25.01 -5.47 -19.90
C THR A 391 -23.85 -6.35 -19.47
N SER A 392 -22.63 -5.85 -19.56
CA SER A 392 -21.40 -6.58 -19.23
C SER A 392 -20.27 -5.63 -18.86
N PRO A 393 -20.24 -5.12 -17.61
CA PRO A 393 -19.19 -4.20 -17.19
C PRO A 393 -17.82 -4.87 -17.23
N CYS A 394 -16.90 -4.26 -17.97
CA CYS A 394 -15.53 -4.75 -18.15
C CYS A 394 -14.54 -4.00 -17.24
N TYR A 395 -14.67 -2.68 -17.15
CA TYR A 395 -13.70 -1.79 -16.52
C TYR A 395 -14.11 -1.37 -15.11
N LEU A 396 -15.36 -1.02 -14.89
CA LEU A 396 -15.83 -0.51 -13.61
C LEU A 396 -15.84 -1.58 -12.49
N PRO A 397 -15.62 -1.21 -11.21
CA PRO A 397 -15.62 -2.13 -10.07
C PRO A 397 -17.04 -2.52 -9.63
N ILE A 398 -17.88 -2.86 -10.58
CA ILE A 398 -19.30 -3.17 -10.38
C ILE A 398 -19.69 -4.49 -11.05
N ALA A 399 -20.83 -5.02 -10.69
CA ALA A 399 -21.44 -6.19 -11.33
C ALA A 399 -22.95 -5.99 -11.49
N VAL A 400 -23.51 -6.50 -12.57
CA VAL A 400 -24.96 -6.51 -12.83
C VAL A 400 -25.50 -7.88 -12.51
N LYS A 401 -26.50 -7.94 -11.63
CA LYS A 401 -27.21 -9.18 -11.29
C LYS A 401 -28.22 -9.55 -12.38
N LYS A 402 -28.73 -10.78 -12.31
CA LYS A 402 -29.73 -11.27 -13.27
C LYS A 402 -31.05 -10.49 -13.26
N ASP A 403 -31.36 -9.85 -12.13
CA ASP A 403 -32.52 -8.97 -11.94
C ASP A 403 -32.27 -7.52 -12.41
N GLY A 404 -31.11 -7.23 -12.97
CA GLY A 404 -30.71 -5.90 -13.43
C GLY A 404 -30.13 -4.99 -12.33
N ALA A 405 -30.10 -5.44 -11.07
CA ALA A 405 -29.53 -4.66 -9.98
C ALA A 405 -28.01 -4.52 -10.13
N VAL A 406 -27.51 -3.29 -10.06
CA VAL A 406 -26.09 -2.98 -10.06
C VAL A 406 -25.55 -3.10 -8.64
N THR A 407 -24.42 -3.78 -8.49
CA THR A 407 -23.76 -4.01 -7.19
C THR A 407 -22.26 -3.84 -7.35
N GLY A 408 -21.56 -3.60 -6.26
CA GLY A 408 -20.09 -3.43 -6.27
C GLY A 408 -19.66 -2.24 -5.42
N SER A 409 -18.60 -1.57 -5.82
CA SER A 409 -18.07 -0.43 -5.09
C SER A 409 -18.77 0.86 -5.50
N LEU A 410 -19.99 1.04 -4.99
CA LEU A 410 -20.87 2.15 -5.27
C LEU A 410 -21.04 3.05 -4.05
N ALA A 411 -21.23 4.33 -4.27
CA ALA A 411 -21.62 5.31 -3.25
C ALA A 411 -22.64 6.30 -3.79
N SER A 412 -23.69 6.56 -3.03
CA SER A 412 -24.64 7.64 -3.37
C SER A 412 -23.99 9.02 -3.24
N ALA A 413 -24.59 10.05 -3.83
CA ALA A 413 -24.11 11.43 -3.67
C ALA A 413 -24.08 11.87 -2.20
N GLU A 414 -25.08 11.43 -1.39
CA GLU A 414 -25.11 11.67 0.04
C GLU A 414 -23.94 10.99 0.76
N GLN A 415 -23.67 9.71 0.44
CA GLN A 415 -22.56 8.96 0.98
C GLN A 415 -21.20 9.59 0.65
N LEU A 416 -21.01 10.06 -0.59
CA LEU A 416 -19.81 10.81 -0.98
C LEU A 416 -19.67 12.12 -0.18
N GLY A 417 -20.77 12.81 0.10
CA GLY A 417 -20.77 14.00 0.96
C GLY A 417 -20.37 13.69 2.41
N LYS A 418 -20.87 12.60 2.98
CA LYS A 418 -20.46 12.12 4.32
C LYS A 418 -19.00 11.70 4.35
N LEU A 419 -18.54 11.05 3.30
CA LEU A 419 -17.15 10.62 3.16
C LEU A 419 -16.18 11.80 3.05
N SER A 420 -16.59 12.88 2.37
CA SER A 420 -15.79 14.12 2.28
C SER A 420 -15.53 14.69 3.69
N LYS A 421 -16.55 14.79 4.53
CA LYS A 421 -16.41 15.25 5.92
C LYS A 421 -15.51 14.33 6.73
N TYR A 422 -15.65 13.03 6.54
CA TYR A 422 -14.81 12.05 7.24
C TYR A 422 -13.33 12.16 6.83
N VAL A 423 -13.04 12.37 5.54
CA VAL A 423 -11.67 12.59 5.05
C VAL A 423 -11.09 13.87 5.65
N ASP A 424 -11.85 14.96 5.68
CA ASP A 424 -11.42 16.22 6.30
C ASP A 424 -11.07 16.03 7.78
N ARG A 425 -11.93 15.36 8.54
CA ARG A 425 -11.63 14.97 9.93
C ARG A 425 -10.33 14.19 10.07
N LEU A 426 -10.10 13.18 9.23
CA LEU A 426 -8.88 12.39 9.28
C LEU A 426 -7.63 13.24 9.01
N LEU A 427 -7.72 14.27 8.18
CA LEU A 427 -6.63 15.23 7.95
C LEU A 427 -6.32 16.04 9.22
N HIS A 428 -7.35 16.47 9.94
CA HIS A 428 -7.20 17.13 11.23
C HIS A 428 -6.55 16.21 12.26
N GLU A 429 -7.03 14.96 12.40
CA GLU A 429 -6.47 13.97 13.31
C GLU A 429 -4.99 13.67 13.01
N ILE A 430 -4.63 13.41 11.75
CA ILE A 430 -3.24 13.17 11.34
C ILE A 430 -2.36 14.39 11.69
N THR A 431 -2.86 15.59 11.45
CA THR A 431 -2.14 16.83 11.78
C THR A 431 -1.90 16.95 13.29
N GLN A 432 -2.93 16.71 14.09
CA GLN A 432 -2.83 16.72 15.55
C GLN A 432 -1.83 15.68 16.07
N GLU A 433 -1.87 14.45 15.57
CA GLU A 433 -0.96 13.36 15.98
C GLU A 433 0.51 13.69 15.67
N VAL A 434 0.80 14.25 14.50
CA VAL A 434 2.15 14.68 14.12
C VAL A 434 2.67 15.77 15.06
N PHE A 435 1.85 16.80 15.33
CA PHE A 435 2.26 17.89 16.22
C PHE A 435 2.17 17.56 17.72
N ALA A 436 1.46 16.48 18.10
CA ALA A 436 1.52 15.90 19.44
C ALA A 436 2.83 15.15 19.71
N GLY A 437 3.67 14.97 18.69
CA GLY A 437 4.96 14.31 18.81
C GLY A 437 4.86 12.81 19.10
N ASN A 438 3.80 12.15 18.64
CA ASN A 438 3.66 10.70 18.79
C ASN A 438 4.74 9.97 17.99
N ILE A 439 5.47 9.06 18.65
CA ILE A 439 6.52 8.21 18.08
C ILE A 439 6.32 6.74 18.50
N ASP A 440 5.11 6.35 18.87
CA ASP A 440 4.80 4.97 19.23
C ASP A 440 5.04 4.02 18.04
N ALA A 441 5.54 2.83 18.34
CA ALA A 441 5.56 1.75 17.36
C ALA A 441 4.22 1.01 17.44
N ASP A 442 3.29 1.44 16.63
CA ASP A 442 1.90 1.03 16.54
C ASP A 442 1.52 0.57 15.13
N PRO A 443 2.27 -0.40 14.55
CA PRO A 443 2.05 -0.79 13.18
C PRO A 443 0.66 -1.40 12.98
N TYR A 444 -0.04 -0.97 11.92
CA TYR A 444 -1.27 -1.65 11.54
C TYR A 444 -0.99 -3.06 10.98
N ALA A 445 -1.95 -3.96 11.16
CA ALA A 445 -1.89 -5.31 10.60
C ALA A 445 -3.28 -5.86 10.27
N ARG A 446 -3.39 -6.64 9.22
CA ARG A 446 -4.52 -7.55 8.96
C ARG A 446 -4.28 -8.89 9.64
N THR A 447 -3.05 -9.36 9.55
CA THR A 447 -2.50 -10.52 10.26
C THR A 447 -1.07 -10.19 10.66
N PRO A 448 -0.44 -10.93 11.58
CA PRO A 448 0.97 -10.72 11.92
C PRO A 448 1.93 -10.75 10.70
N GLN A 449 1.58 -11.52 9.66
CA GLN A 449 2.35 -11.64 8.43
C GLN A 449 1.98 -10.59 7.37
N GLN A 450 0.87 -9.88 7.55
CA GLN A 450 0.40 -8.81 6.66
C GLN A 450 0.27 -7.53 7.46
N SER A 451 1.39 -6.96 7.81
CA SER A 451 1.49 -5.75 8.64
C SER A 451 2.40 -4.70 8.00
N ALA A 452 2.35 -3.50 8.52
CA ALA A 452 3.28 -2.43 8.17
C ALA A 452 4.75 -2.80 8.43
N CYS A 453 5.01 -3.79 9.29
CA CYS A 453 6.36 -4.28 9.59
C CYS A 453 6.93 -5.22 8.53
N THR A 454 6.09 -5.88 7.71
CA THR A 454 6.53 -6.95 6.77
C THR A 454 7.65 -6.50 5.83
N TYR A 455 7.60 -5.24 5.37
CA TYR A 455 8.62 -4.63 4.50
C TYR A 455 9.08 -3.28 5.04
N CYS A 456 9.16 -3.16 6.39
CA CYS A 456 9.54 -1.91 6.99
C CYS A 456 11.07 -1.72 6.91
N GLU A 457 11.49 -0.66 6.24
CA GLU A 457 12.89 -0.25 6.10
C GLU A 457 13.58 0.08 7.45
N PHE A 458 12.79 0.31 8.51
CA PHE A 458 13.27 0.67 9.84
C PHE A 458 13.22 -0.49 10.84
N ALA A 459 12.91 -1.71 10.42
CA ALA A 459 12.74 -2.86 11.32
C ALA A 459 13.98 -3.09 12.20
N SER A 460 15.19 -2.98 11.63
CA SER A 460 16.46 -3.14 12.34
C SER A 460 16.76 -2.07 13.41
N ALA A 461 16.16 -0.90 13.28
CA ALA A 461 16.29 0.19 14.25
C ALA A 461 15.12 0.24 15.24
N CYS A 462 13.97 -0.28 14.81
CA CYS A 462 12.73 -0.26 15.59
C CYS A 462 12.69 -1.32 16.68
N HIS A 463 13.11 -2.54 16.36
CA HIS A 463 13.01 -3.72 17.25
C HIS A 463 11.59 -3.86 17.84
N PHE A 464 10.57 -3.67 17.01
CA PHE A 464 9.17 -3.77 17.44
C PHE A 464 8.86 -5.15 17.98
N GLU A 465 8.26 -5.19 19.17
CA GLU A 465 7.77 -6.42 19.79
C GLU A 465 6.37 -6.16 20.39
N ASN A 466 5.37 -6.78 19.76
CA ASN A 466 3.97 -6.56 20.14
C ASN A 466 3.70 -6.94 21.61
N GLY A 467 3.24 -5.98 22.39
CA GLY A 467 2.95 -6.15 23.82
C GLY A 467 4.11 -5.84 24.75
N CYS A 468 5.31 -5.52 24.22
CA CYS A 468 6.45 -5.08 25.01
C CYS A 468 6.41 -3.55 25.18
N GLY A 469 6.46 -3.07 26.43
CA GLY A 469 6.39 -1.65 26.74
C GLY A 469 5.14 -0.98 26.14
N SER A 470 5.35 0.05 25.31
CA SER A 470 4.26 0.75 24.58
C SER A 470 3.96 0.19 23.21
N ASP A 471 4.75 -0.79 22.73
CA ASP A 471 4.60 -1.35 21.40
C ASP A 471 3.29 -2.13 21.27
N ARG A 472 2.46 -1.78 20.33
CA ARG A 472 1.15 -2.41 20.08
C ARG A 472 0.90 -2.54 18.59
N MET A 473 0.42 -3.71 18.18
CA MET A 473 -0.04 -3.92 16.82
C MET A 473 -1.52 -3.57 16.72
N GLU A 474 -1.85 -2.68 15.79
CA GLU A 474 -3.22 -2.27 15.53
C GLU A 474 -3.85 -3.12 14.44
N TYR A 475 -4.79 -3.99 14.82
CA TYR A 475 -5.44 -4.90 13.88
C TYR A 475 -6.58 -4.23 13.14
N ILE A 476 -6.46 -4.15 11.82
CA ILE A 476 -7.52 -3.70 10.92
C ILE A 476 -8.56 -4.82 10.81
N LYS A 477 -9.77 -4.54 11.28
CA LYS A 477 -10.92 -5.45 11.15
C LYS A 477 -11.50 -5.34 9.74
N ALA A 478 -11.78 -6.49 9.12
CA ALA A 478 -12.57 -6.52 7.90
C ALA A 478 -13.91 -5.80 8.15
N THR A 479 -14.29 -4.92 7.24
CA THR A 479 -15.49 -4.09 7.38
C THR A 479 -16.37 -4.31 6.15
N LYS A 480 -17.63 -4.66 6.37
CA LYS A 480 -18.63 -4.76 5.30
C LYS A 480 -19.09 -3.36 4.90
N ASN A 481 -19.65 -3.25 3.69
CA ASN A 481 -20.10 -1.97 3.16
C ASN A 481 -21.08 -1.27 4.11
N ASP A 482 -22.11 -1.97 4.56
CA ASP A 482 -23.14 -1.40 5.46
C ASP A 482 -22.56 -0.99 6.81
N GLU A 483 -21.66 -1.79 7.37
CA GLU A 483 -20.96 -1.50 8.63
C GLU A 483 -20.07 -0.25 8.52
N PHE A 484 -19.45 -0.06 7.34
CA PHE A 484 -18.65 1.12 7.07
C PHE A 484 -19.50 2.39 7.05
N TRP A 485 -20.64 2.37 6.34
CA TRP A 485 -21.51 3.54 6.26
C TRP A 485 -22.18 3.87 7.60
N GLN A 486 -22.57 2.86 8.38
CA GLN A 486 -23.04 3.07 9.77
C GLN A 486 -21.97 3.74 10.63
N TYR A 487 -20.71 3.28 10.53
CA TYR A 487 -19.60 3.90 11.24
C TYR A 487 -19.39 5.37 10.82
N ILE A 488 -19.46 5.68 9.53
CA ILE A 488 -19.36 7.07 9.03
C ILE A 488 -20.49 7.93 9.60
N ASP A 489 -21.71 7.43 9.65
CA ASP A 489 -22.86 8.14 10.22
C ASP A 489 -22.69 8.41 11.71
N GLU A 490 -22.22 7.43 12.47
CA GLU A 490 -21.96 7.58 13.91
C GLU A 490 -20.87 8.62 14.19
N VAL A 491 -19.81 8.59 13.40
CA VAL A 491 -18.66 9.48 13.56
C VAL A 491 -19.05 10.92 13.23
N ASN A 492 -19.70 11.16 12.08
CA ASN A 492 -20.15 12.48 11.68
C ASN A 492 -21.27 13.02 12.60
N GLY A 493 -22.10 12.15 13.17
CA GLY A 493 -23.16 12.52 14.13
C GLY A 493 -22.67 12.94 15.50
N LYS A 494 -21.49 12.48 15.94
CA LYS A 494 -20.86 12.90 17.19
C LYS A 494 -20.34 14.34 17.12
N GLU A 495 -19.80 14.76 16.00
CA GLU A 495 -19.33 16.13 15.78
C GLU A 495 -20.48 17.15 15.82
N ALA A 496 -21.59 16.84 15.16
CA ALA A 496 -22.76 17.72 15.19
C ALA A 496 -23.32 17.96 16.61
N ARG A 497 -22.96 17.14 17.59
CA ARG A 497 -23.34 17.29 19.01
C ARG A 497 -22.26 17.97 19.86
N SER A 498 -21.00 18.05 19.39
CA SER A 498 -19.92 18.71 20.10
C SER A 498 -19.79 20.21 19.74
N ASP A 499 -20.32 20.61 18.59
CA ASP A 499 -20.29 21.98 18.08
C ASP A 499 -21.59 22.76 18.36
N GLY A 500 -22.58 22.17 19.01
CA GLY A 500 -23.83 22.77 19.48
C GLY A 500 -23.90 22.88 20.99
#